data_7921de46b3f1459c181a4c75ac1af4be
#
_entry.id   7921de46b3f1459c181a4c75ac1af4be
#
_cell.length_a   1.000
_cell.length_b   1.000
_cell.length_c   1.000
_cell.angle_alpha   90.00
_cell.angle_beta   90.00
_cell.angle_gamma   90.00
#
_symmetry.space_group_name_H-M   'P 1'
#
loop_
_entity.id
_entity.type
_entity.pdbx_description
1 polymer ?
#
loop_
_entity_poly.entity_id
_entity_poly.type
_entity_poly.pdbx_seq_one_letter_code
_entity_poly.pdbx_strand_id
1 'polypeptide(L)'
;MQPLDVDEPTVVGPYRLLGRLGSGGMGRVYLGRSSGGRTVAVKIVHPHFALDEEFRARFRREVDAARRVGGAWTAPVLDADPEARVPWVATAYAAGPSLTAAVADGGPLPAHSVRALGAGLGEALAAVHELGLVHRDVKPSNVLLTLDGPLLIDFGIARATDGTASLTSTGVSIGSPGYMSPEQILGKGVTGAADVFSLGAVLAFAAMGAPPFPGDSSAALLYKVVHEEPQLGALDGGAGGAAEAELRDLVTACLAKDPAARPTPAEVARRLAPDGAARLVTGGWLPGALVERVSRSAVQLLNLETVESSAGAEIV
;
A
#
# COMPACT_ATOMS: atom_id res chain seq x y z
N MET A 1 16.35 3.41 -1.36
CA MET A 1 16.89 2.89 -0.09
C MET A 1 17.91 3.88 0.43
N GLN A 2 17.90 4.18 1.73
CA GLN A 2 18.83 5.07 2.41
C GLN A 2 19.74 4.22 3.31
N PRO A 3 21.03 4.57 3.49
CA PRO A 3 21.89 3.91 4.46
C PRO A 3 21.28 3.99 5.86
N LEU A 4 21.68 3.06 6.75
CA LEU A 4 21.31 3.15 8.16
C LEU A 4 22.06 4.31 8.82
N ASP A 5 21.33 5.08 9.63
CA ASP A 5 21.94 6.09 10.49
C ASP A 5 22.62 5.43 11.70
N VAL A 6 23.56 6.13 12.34
CA VAL A 6 24.33 5.60 13.50
C VAL A 6 23.42 5.17 14.65
N ASP A 7 22.28 5.82 14.80
CA ASP A 7 21.30 5.55 15.88
C ASP A 7 20.28 4.47 15.51
N GLU A 8 20.36 3.93 14.29
CA GLU A 8 19.42 2.91 13.83
C GLU A 8 19.90 1.50 14.15
N PRO A 9 18.98 0.57 14.47
CA PRO A 9 19.35 -0.80 14.75
C PRO A 9 19.94 -1.48 13.51
N THR A 10 20.96 -2.30 13.70
CA THR A 10 21.56 -3.12 12.65
C THR A 10 20.94 -4.52 12.58
N VAL A 11 20.25 -4.95 13.66
CA VAL A 11 19.61 -6.26 13.78
C VAL A 11 18.26 -6.11 14.48
N VAL A 12 17.26 -6.81 13.98
CA VAL A 12 15.91 -6.93 14.58
C VAL A 12 15.43 -8.36 14.44
N GLY A 13 15.17 -9.03 15.58
CA GLY A 13 14.87 -10.46 15.58
C GLY A 13 15.97 -11.25 14.84
N PRO A 14 15.60 -12.14 13.91
CA PRO A 14 16.55 -12.92 13.11
C PRO A 14 17.06 -12.17 11.86
N TYR A 15 16.73 -10.89 11.69
CA TYR A 15 17.00 -10.12 10.49
C TYR A 15 18.14 -9.12 10.69
N ARG A 16 19.14 -9.16 9.83
CA ARG A 16 20.15 -8.10 9.69
C ARG A 16 19.56 -7.00 8.79
N LEU A 17 19.60 -5.76 9.23
CA LEU A 17 19.09 -4.61 8.48
C LEU A 17 20.18 -4.08 7.54
N LEU A 18 19.78 -3.80 6.29
CA LEU A 18 20.68 -3.40 5.21
C LEU A 18 20.54 -1.92 4.84
N GLY A 19 19.39 -1.32 5.13
CA GLY A 19 19.09 0.07 4.85
C GLY A 19 17.63 0.41 5.11
N ARG A 20 17.34 1.69 5.19
CA ARG A 20 15.98 2.19 5.42
C ARG A 20 15.23 2.33 4.10
N LEU A 21 14.05 1.71 4.02
CA LEU A 21 13.12 1.80 2.89
C LEU A 21 12.20 3.02 3.02
N GLY A 22 11.81 3.36 4.26
CA GLY A 22 10.92 4.47 4.52
C GLY A 22 10.68 4.70 6.00
N SER A 23 10.00 5.82 6.30
CA SER A 23 9.54 6.17 7.65
C SER A 23 8.16 6.78 7.59
N GLY A 24 7.36 6.58 8.62
CA GLY A 24 6.02 7.13 8.75
C GLY A 24 5.61 7.34 10.20
N GLY A 25 4.40 7.80 10.43
CA GLY A 25 3.91 8.14 11.78
C GLY A 25 3.91 6.97 12.78
N MET A 26 3.94 5.73 12.30
CA MET A 26 3.88 4.53 13.14
C MET A 26 5.20 3.83 13.34
N GLY A 27 6.21 4.14 12.54
CA GLY A 27 7.48 3.43 12.60
C GLY A 27 8.33 3.62 11.37
N ARG A 28 9.40 2.84 11.32
CA ARG A 28 10.35 2.82 10.21
C ARG A 28 10.34 1.46 9.55
N VAL A 29 10.52 1.45 8.23
CA VAL A 29 10.61 0.23 7.42
C VAL A 29 12.01 0.07 6.89
N TYR A 30 12.59 -1.09 7.09
CA TYR A 30 13.95 -1.42 6.71
C TYR A 30 13.98 -2.60 5.72
N LEU A 31 14.93 -2.56 4.81
CA LEU A 31 15.32 -3.77 4.09
C LEU A 31 16.15 -4.63 5.05
N GLY A 32 15.71 -5.85 5.24
CA GLY A 32 16.38 -6.81 6.10
C GLY A 32 16.70 -8.11 5.36
N ARG A 33 17.61 -8.90 5.93
CA ARG A 33 17.98 -10.22 5.44
C ARG A 33 17.98 -11.23 6.57
N SER A 34 17.32 -12.38 6.35
CA SER A 34 17.39 -13.50 7.28
C SER A 34 18.74 -14.22 7.20
N SER A 35 19.04 -15.08 8.18
CA SER A 35 20.22 -15.95 8.17
C SER A 35 20.28 -16.89 6.96
N GLY A 36 19.12 -17.26 6.41
CA GLY A 36 19.00 -18.06 5.17
C GLY A 36 19.09 -17.25 3.87
N GLY A 37 19.46 -15.95 3.93
CA GLY A 37 19.62 -15.10 2.76
C GLY A 37 18.32 -14.47 2.22
N ARG A 38 17.15 -14.75 2.82
CA ARG A 38 15.88 -14.21 2.35
C ARG A 38 15.77 -12.73 2.64
N THR A 39 15.46 -11.94 1.62
CA THR A 39 15.22 -10.49 1.75
C THR A 39 13.80 -10.22 2.21
N VAL A 40 13.65 -9.31 3.18
CA VAL A 40 12.40 -8.95 3.83
C VAL A 40 12.28 -7.44 4.02
N ALA A 41 11.05 -6.93 4.12
CA ALA A 41 10.78 -5.60 4.64
C ALA A 41 10.41 -5.71 6.12
N VAL A 42 11.21 -5.10 7.00
CA VAL A 42 11.01 -5.14 8.45
C VAL A 42 10.47 -3.79 8.91
N LYS A 43 9.25 -3.75 9.39
CA LYS A 43 8.62 -2.57 10.00
C LYS A 43 8.79 -2.62 11.50
N ILE A 44 9.47 -1.60 12.05
CA ILE A 44 9.68 -1.42 13.48
C ILE A 44 8.77 -0.29 13.95
N VAL A 45 7.94 -0.58 14.94
CA VAL A 45 7.02 0.39 15.54
C VAL A 45 7.81 1.45 16.31
N HIS A 46 7.32 2.71 16.34
CA HIS A 46 7.95 3.72 17.19
C HIS A 46 7.86 3.38 18.67
N PRO A 47 8.92 3.62 19.47
CA PRO A 47 9.00 3.21 20.87
C PRO A 47 7.85 3.73 21.75
N HIS A 48 7.28 4.90 21.45
CA HIS A 48 6.18 5.45 22.23
C HIS A 48 4.87 4.64 22.11
N PHE A 49 4.61 3.99 20.95
CA PHE A 49 3.49 3.06 20.81
C PHE A 49 3.75 1.73 21.54
N ALA A 50 5.02 1.37 21.71
CA ALA A 50 5.40 0.14 22.41
C ALA A 50 5.04 0.18 23.92
N LEU A 51 4.79 1.36 24.48
CA LEU A 51 4.38 1.56 25.87
C LEU A 51 2.86 1.48 26.08
N ASP A 52 2.07 1.47 25.00
CA ASP A 52 0.63 1.41 25.03
C ASP A 52 0.14 -0.04 24.93
N GLU A 53 -0.43 -0.58 26.00
CA GLU A 53 -0.92 -1.96 26.07
C GLU A 53 -2.10 -2.21 25.12
N GLU A 54 -2.96 -1.22 24.92
CA GLU A 54 -4.09 -1.32 23.99
C GLU A 54 -3.58 -1.41 22.55
N PHE A 55 -2.58 -0.58 22.21
CA PHE A 55 -1.88 -0.68 20.93
C PHE A 55 -1.26 -2.07 20.74
N ARG A 56 -0.53 -2.60 21.73
CA ARG A 56 0.09 -3.94 21.64
C ARG A 56 -0.93 -5.05 21.43
N ALA A 57 -2.03 -5.02 22.18
CA ALA A 57 -3.09 -6.01 22.06
C ALA A 57 -3.75 -5.98 20.67
N ARG A 58 -3.95 -4.80 20.11
CA ARG A 58 -4.45 -4.60 18.75
C ARG A 58 -3.43 -5.06 17.72
N PHE A 59 -2.16 -4.61 17.83
CA PHE A 59 -1.08 -5.00 16.93
C PHE A 59 -0.93 -6.53 16.84
N ARG A 60 -0.98 -7.23 17.97
CA ARG A 60 -0.96 -8.71 18.01
C ARG A 60 -2.10 -9.32 17.21
N ARG A 61 -3.33 -8.88 17.46
CA ARG A 61 -4.52 -9.39 16.73
C ARG A 61 -4.44 -9.16 15.23
N GLU A 62 -3.99 -7.98 14.83
CA GLU A 62 -3.84 -7.60 13.42
C GLU A 62 -2.72 -8.39 12.74
N VAL A 63 -1.58 -8.61 13.39
CA VAL A 63 -0.49 -9.47 12.90
C VAL A 63 -0.97 -10.91 12.74
N ASP A 64 -1.68 -11.46 13.73
CA ASP A 64 -2.19 -12.84 13.67
C ASP A 64 -3.21 -13.02 12.55
N ALA A 65 -4.01 -12.01 12.27
CA ALA A 65 -4.92 -12.03 11.14
C ALA A 65 -4.17 -11.85 9.80
N ALA A 66 -3.21 -10.92 9.72
CA ALA A 66 -2.42 -10.67 8.53
C ALA A 66 -1.56 -11.88 8.11
N ARG A 67 -1.08 -12.69 9.06
CA ARG A 67 -0.40 -13.98 8.76
C ARG A 67 -1.28 -14.96 7.99
N ARG A 68 -2.60 -14.84 8.10
CA ARG A 68 -3.58 -15.68 7.39
C ARG A 68 -4.02 -15.11 6.06
N VAL A 69 -3.69 -13.86 5.77
CA VAL A 69 -3.98 -13.27 4.47
C VAL A 69 -3.17 -14.02 3.42
N GLY A 70 -3.86 -14.82 2.62
CA GLY A 70 -3.33 -15.46 1.44
C GLY A 70 -3.65 -14.61 0.21
N GLY A 71 -2.96 -14.87 -0.88
CA GLY A 71 -3.29 -14.25 -2.15
C GLY A 71 -2.07 -13.72 -2.90
N ALA A 72 -2.22 -13.60 -4.21
CA ALA A 72 -1.13 -13.21 -5.11
C ALA A 72 -0.80 -11.71 -4.99
N TRP A 73 -1.73 -10.89 -4.48
CA TRP A 73 -1.68 -9.42 -4.58
C TRP A 73 -1.38 -8.72 -3.26
N THR A 74 -0.94 -9.46 -2.24
CA THR A 74 -0.55 -8.91 -0.94
C THR A 74 0.84 -9.39 -0.54
N ALA A 75 1.64 -8.54 0.11
CA ALA A 75 2.91 -8.97 0.67
C ALA A 75 2.66 -9.84 1.93
N PRO A 76 2.99 -11.15 1.91
CA PRO A 76 2.72 -12.01 3.04
C PRO A 76 3.57 -11.62 4.26
N VAL A 77 2.96 -11.69 5.45
CA VAL A 77 3.69 -11.60 6.72
C VAL A 77 4.47 -12.90 6.91
N LEU A 78 5.79 -12.77 7.01
CA LEU A 78 6.71 -13.90 7.16
C LEU A 78 7.03 -14.18 8.62
N ASP A 79 7.14 -13.10 9.40
CA ASP A 79 7.50 -13.18 10.81
C ASP A 79 7.06 -11.90 11.55
N ALA A 80 6.92 -11.97 12.85
CA ALA A 80 6.64 -10.81 13.69
C ALA A 80 6.88 -11.14 15.16
N ASP A 81 7.24 -10.14 15.94
CA ASP A 81 7.29 -10.21 17.39
C ASP A 81 6.53 -9.04 18.01
N PRO A 82 5.22 -9.22 18.30
CA PRO A 82 4.41 -8.23 18.99
C PRO A 82 4.81 -8.03 20.45
N GLU A 83 5.49 -9.00 21.06
CA GLU A 83 5.91 -8.99 22.47
C GLU A 83 7.32 -8.40 22.66
N ALA A 84 8.07 -8.19 21.60
CA ALA A 84 9.38 -7.54 21.68
C ALA A 84 9.28 -6.20 22.43
N ARG A 85 10.38 -5.78 23.05
CA ARG A 85 10.48 -4.45 23.69
C ARG A 85 10.01 -3.34 22.75
N VAL A 86 10.35 -3.44 21.48
CA VAL A 86 9.81 -2.64 20.39
C VAL A 86 9.20 -3.60 19.37
N PRO A 87 7.87 -3.63 19.22
CA PRO A 87 7.20 -4.54 18.30
C PRO A 87 7.66 -4.34 16.85
N TRP A 88 7.72 -5.45 16.12
CA TRP A 88 8.09 -5.42 14.70
C TRP A 88 7.33 -6.50 13.90
N VAL A 89 7.26 -6.30 12.59
CA VAL A 89 6.71 -7.26 11.62
C VAL A 89 7.61 -7.29 10.39
N ALA A 90 7.86 -8.49 9.88
CA ALA A 90 8.60 -8.74 8.64
C ALA A 90 7.67 -9.30 7.56
N THR A 91 7.66 -8.67 6.41
CA THR A 91 6.91 -9.08 5.22
C THR A 91 7.86 -9.46 4.10
N ALA A 92 7.37 -10.22 3.11
CA ALA A 92 8.15 -10.46 1.91
C ALA A 92 8.48 -9.13 1.22
N TYR A 93 9.76 -8.96 0.87
CA TYR A 93 10.18 -7.81 0.07
C TYR A 93 9.93 -8.06 -1.41
N ALA A 94 9.35 -7.09 -2.08
CA ALA A 94 9.17 -7.10 -3.52
C ALA A 94 9.96 -5.96 -4.17
N ALA A 95 10.78 -6.30 -5.15
CA ALA A 95 11.55 -5.34 -5.92
C ALA A 95 10.66 -4.72 -6.99
N GLY A 96 10.17 -3.52 -6.74
CA GLY A 96 9.35 -2.76 -7.69
C GLY A 96 9.12 -1.33 -7.21
N PRO A 97 8.88 -0.37 -8.10
CA PRO A 97 8.53 0.99 -7.72
C PRO A 97 7.15 1.00 -7.07
N SER A 98 6.92 1.92 -6.13
CA SER A 98 5.56 2.25 -5.74
C SER A 98 4.81 2.90 -6.90
N LEU A 99 3.49 2.79 -6.89
CA LEU A 99 2.64 3.47 -7.89
C LEU A 99 2.88 4.98 -7.89
N THR A 100 3.16 5.59 -6.72
CA THR A 100 3.55 7.01 -6.64
C THR A 100 4.80 7.28 -7.46
N ALA A 101 5.86 6.49 -7.27
CA ALA A 101 7.12 6.67 -8.00
C ALA A 101 6.97 6.36 -9.49
N ALA A 102 6.17 5.35 -9.84
CA ALA A 102 5.94 4.98 -11.23
C ALA A 102 5.23 6.10 -12.00
N VAL A 103 4.21 6.70 -11.41
CA VAL A 103 3.43 7.79 -12.02
C VAL A 103 4.24 9.10 -12.04
N ALA A 104 5.00 9.40 -10.99
CA ALA A 104 5.84 10.60 -10.95
C ALA A 104 6.90 10.60 -12.07
N ASP A 105 7.46 9.44 -12.38
CA ASP A 105 8.54 9.32 -13.38
C ASP A 105 8.02 9.03 -14.80
N GLY A 106 6.91 8.30 -14.93
CA GLY A 106 6.40 7.81 -16.22
C GLY A 106 5.06 8.42 -16.66
N GLY A 107 4.44 9.22 -15.81
CA GLY A 107 3.09 9.74 -16.06
C GLY A 107 1.99 8.72 -15.77
N PRO A 108 0.75 9.01 -16.15
CA PRO A 108 -0.41 8.15 -15.94
C PRO A 108 -0.26 6.78 -16.62
N LEU A 109 -0.86 5.77 -16.02
CA LEU A 109 -0.88 4.43 -16.59
C LEU A 109 -1.95 4.30 -17.68
N PRO A 110 -1.71 3.53 -18.74
CA PRO A 110 -2.71 3.25 -19.76
C PRO A 110 -3.88 2.42 -19.17
N ALA A 111 -5.05 2.54 -19.79
CA ALA A 111 -6.30 1.95 -19.28
C ALA A 111 -6.20 0.44 -18.98
N HIS A 112 -5.49 -0.33 -19.82
CA HIS A 112 -5.29 -1.77 -19.57
C HIS A 112 -4.49 -2.04 -18.28
N SER A 113 -3.47 -1.22 -18.00
CA SER A 113 -2.68 -1.31 -16.76
C SER A 113 -3.52 -0.92 -15.55
N VAL A 114 -4.35 0.13 -15.66
CA VAL A 114 -5.27 0.54 -14.58
C VAL A 114 -6.30 -0.55 -14.29
N ARG A 115 -6.82 -1.23 -15.32
CA ARG A 115 -7.75 -2.36 -15.14
C ARG A 115 -7.08 -3.53 -14.40
N ALA A 116 -5.87 -3.92 -14.80
CA ALA A 116 -5.12 -4.98 -14.13
C ALA A 116 -4.78 -4.61 -12.68
N LEU A 117 -4.34 -3.36 -12.45
CA LEU A 117 -4.10 -2.80 -11.13
C LEU A 117 -5.35 -2.88 -10.25
N GLY A 118 -6.48 -2.40 -10.74
CA GLY A 118 -7.74 -2.36 -9.99
C GLY A 118 -8.28 -3.75 -9.69
N ALA A 119 -8.17 -4.68 -10.63
CA ALA A 119 -8.59 -6.07 -10.44
C ALA A 119 -7.74 -6.76 -9.36
N GLY A 120 -6.41 -6.66 -9.43
CA GLY A 120 -5.51 -7.24 -8.43
C GLY A 120 -5.70 -6.64 -7.04
N LEU A 121 -5.82 -5.31 -6.93
CA LEU A 121 -6.11 -4.66 -5.65
C LEU A 121 -7.50 -5.00 -5.11
N GLY A 122 -8.50 -5.16 -5.97
CA GLY A 122 -9.83 -5.63 -5.59
C GLY A 122 -9.79 -7.04 -5.01
N GLU A 123 -9.07 -7.98 -5.64
CA GLU A 123 -8.87 -9.35 -5.12
C GLU A 123 -8.08 -9.32 -3.80
N ALA A 124 -7.04 -8.47 -3.68
CA ALA A 124 -6.29 -8.29 -2.44
C ALA A 124 -7.19 -7.85 -1.28
N LEU A 125 -7.98 -6.80 -1.49
CA LEU A 125 -8.88 -6.27 -0.47
C LEU A 125 -10.01 -7.24 -0.12
N ALA A 126 -10.53 -8.00 -1.09
CA ALA A 126 -11.51 -9.05 -0.81
C ALA A 126 -10.94 -10.10 0.14
N ALA A 127 -9.73 -10.59 -0.11
CA ALA A 127 -9.05 -11.56 0.76
C ALA A 127 -8.78 -11.01 2.17
N VAL A 128 -8.45 -9.72 2.30
CA VAL A 128 -8.26 -9.03 3.58
C VAL A 128 -9.58 -8.94 4.35
N HIS A 129 -10.66 -8.54 3.67
CA HIS A 129 -11.98 -8.37 4.29
C HIS A 129 -12.62 -9.69 4.71
N GLU A 130 -12.37 -10.80 3.99
CA GLU A 130 -12.82 -12.14 4.38
C GLU A 130 -12.30 -12.57 5.75
N LEU A 131 -11.16 -12.04 6.17
CA LEU A 131 -10.58 -12.28 7.50
C LEU A 131 -11.05 -11.28 8.56
N GLY A 132 -12.03 -10.44 8.23
CA GLY A 132 -12.54 -9.40 9.13
C GLY A 132 -11.57 -8.22 9.33
N LEU A 133 -10.53 -8.11 8.49
CA LEU A 133 -9.58 -7.01 8.51
C LEU A 133 -10.03 -5.87 7.59
N VAL A 134 -9.64 -4.65 7.94
CA VAL A 134 -9.73 -3.48 7.08
C VAL A 134 -8.32 -2.92 6.92
N HIS A 135 -7.90 -2.63 5.68
CA HIS A 135 -6.53 -2.16 5.40
C HIS A 135 -6.27 -0.74 5.92
N ARG A 136 -7.24 0.16 5.79
CA ARG A 136 -7.26 1.55 6.32
C ARG A 136 -6.19 2.50 5.77
N ASP A 137 -5.25 2.05 4.95
CA ASP A 137 -4.15 2.86 4.39
C ASP A 137 -3.86 2.53 2.92
N VAL A 138 -4.91 2.26 2.13
CA VAL A 138 -4.78 2.05 0.68
C VAL A 138 -4.43 3.39 0.04
N LYS A 139 -3.25 3.48 -0.57
CA LYS A 139 -2.72 4.68 -1.22
C LYS A 139 -1.62 4.32 -2.21
N PRO A 140 -1.27 5.18 -3.18
CA PRO A 140 -0.30 4.86 -4.23
C PRO A 140 1.09 4.48 -3.71
N SER A 141 1.53 5.00 -2.56
CA SER A 141 2.82 4.63 -1.96
C SER A 141 2.83 3.22 -1.35
N ASN A 142 1.65 2.66 -1.05
CA ASN A 142 1.47 1.31 -0.51
C ASN A 142 1.09 0.26 -1.57
N VAL A 143 1.21 0.63 -2.85
CA VAL A 143 1.01 -0.27 -3.99
C VAL A 143 2.33 -0.38 -4.73
N LEU A 144 2.94 -1.56 -4.75
CA LEU A 144 4.13 -1.85 -5.54
C LEU A 144 3.73 -2.43 -6.90
N LEU A 145 4.45 -2.03 -7.94
CA LEU A 145 4.27 -2.56 -9.29
C LEU A 145 5.35 -3.60 -9.55
N THR A 146 4.94 -4.85 -9.73
CA THR A 146 5.85 -5.97 -10.02
C THR A 146 5.51 -6.61 -11.38
N LEU A 147 6.39 -7.43 -11.91
CA LEU A 147 6.10 -8.19 -13.16
C LEU A 147 4.94 -9.15 -12.95
N ASP A 148 4.81 -9.71 -11.75
CA ASP A 148 3.79 -10.67 -11.38
C ASP A 148 2.45 -10.01 -10.98
N GLY A 149 2.36 -8.67 -11.04
CA GLY A 149 1.14 -7.90 -10.75
C GLY A 149 1.33 -6.82 -9.71
N PRO A 150 0.24 -6.12 -9.36
CA PRO A 150 0.24 -5.14 -8.28
C PRO A 150 0.35 -5.83 -6.94
N LEU A 151 1.10 -5.27 -6.01
CA LEU A 151 1.24 -5.81 -4.66
C LEU A 151 0.85 -4.76 -3.63
N LEU A 152 -0.20 -5.04 -2.87
CA LEU A 152 -0.63 -4.21 -1.75
C LEU A 152 0.23 -4.53 -0.54
N ILE A 153 0.89 -3.49 0.00
CA ILE A 153 1.77 -3.60 1.15
C ILE A 153 1.23 -2.79 2.33
N ASP A 154 1.82 -3.03 3.48
CA ASP A 154 1.63 -2.21 4.68
C ASP A 154 0.17 -2.19 5.17
N PHE A 155 -0.38 -3.39 5.44
CA PHE A 155 -1.64 -3.51 6.16
C PHE A 155 -1.59 -2.56 7.35
N GLY A 156 -2.66 -1.85 7.63
CA GLY A 156 -2.73 -0.89 8.72
C GLY A 156 -2.54 -1.45 10.12
N ILE A 157 -1.66 -2.47 10.26
CA ILE A 157 -1.33 -3.30 11.44
C ILE A 157 -0.89 -2.44 12.65
N ALA A 158 -1.17 -1.20 12.71
CA ALA A 158 -0.80 -0.38 13.86
C ALA A 158 -1.54 0.95 13.90
N ARG A 159 -2.58 1.17 13.11
CA ARG A 159 -3.30 2.45 13.20
C ARG A 159 -4.10 2.55 14.49
N ALA A 160 -3.60 3.41 15.37
CA ALA A 160 -4.27 3.79 16.59
C ALA A 160 -5.43 4.73 16.27
N THR A 161 -6.60 4.21 15.82
CA THR A 161 -7.84 4.97 16.05
C THR A 161 -9.07 4.21 15.59
N ASP A 162 -9.77 3.62 16.51
CA ASP A 162 -11.22 3.67 16.50
C ASP A 162 -11.60 5.01 17.13
N GLY A 163 -11.97 5.99 16.30
CA GLY A 163 -12.61 7.26 16.63
C GLY A 163 -11.96 8.11 17.72
N THR A 164 -11.73 9.36 17.45
CA THR A 164 -11.47 10.47 18.40
C THR A 164 -10.04 10.81 18.82
N ALA A 165 -8.99 10.23 18.29
CA ALA A 165 -7.70 10.88 18.45
C ALA A 165 -7.70 12.15 17.57
N SER A 166 -7.86 13.26 18.21
CA SER A 166 -7.82 14.63 17.70
C SER A 166 -6.90 14.78 16.47
N LEU A 167 -7.50 15.02 15.31
CA LEU A 167 -6.82 15.42 14.08
C LEU A 167 -6.00 16.73 14.24
N THR A 168 -5.97 17.31 15.44
CA THR A 168 -5.46 18.66 15.73
C THR A 168 -4.45 18.78 16.86
N SER A 169 -4.23 17.76 17.69
CA SER A 169 -3.33 17.90 18.83
C SER A 169 -2.13 16.99 18.76
N THR A 170 -1.03 17.43 18.32
CA THR A 170 0.32 16.84 18.38
C THR A 170 0.90 16.37 17.04
N GLY A 171 1.17 17.23 16.08
CA GLY A 171 2.26 17.00 15.10
C GLY A 171 2.38 15.63 14.38
N VAL A 172 1.44 14.71 14.63
CA VAL A 172 1.38 13.40 13.98
C VAL A 172 0.94 13.64 12.55
N SER A 173 1.80 13.33 11.61
CA SER A 173 1.53 13.33 10.18
C SER A 173 0.23 12.56 9.93
N ILE A 174 -0.85 13.30 9.73
CA ILE A 174 -2.11 12.74 9.21
C ILE A 174 -1.72 12.05 7.92
N GLY A 175 -2.00 10.74 7.77
CA GLY A 175 -1.67 9.96 6.57
C GLY A 175 -1.90 10.74 5.28
N SER A 176 -2.01 10.14 4.14
CA SER A 176 -2.24 10.88 2.87
C SER A 176 -3.72 11.31 2.78
N PRO A 177 -4.12 12.54 3.17
CA PRO A 177 -5.52 12.93 3.39
C PRO A 177 -6.41 12.73 2.16
N GLY A 178 -5.86 12.91 0.97
CA GLY A 178 -6.59 12.77 -0.29
C GLY A 178 -7.02 11.34 -0.66
N TYR A 179 -6.59 10.33 0.12
CA TYR A 179 -6.95 8.92 -0.07
C TYR A 179 -7.79 8.36 1.08
N MET A 180 -8.04 9.13 2.13
CA MET A 180 -8.91 8.75 3.23
C MET A 180 -10.37 8.83 2.81
N SER A 181 -11.22 7.93 3.31
CA SER A 181 -12.65 8.02 3.07
C SER A 181 -13.33 9.09 3.95
N PRO A 182 -14.50 9.62 3.55
CA PRO A 182 -15.25 10.61 4.34
C PRO A 182 -15.52 10.15 5.78
N GLU A 183 -15.89 8.88 5.97
CA GLU A 183 -16.17 8.32 7.30
C GLU A 183 -14.93 8.22 8.17
N GLN A 184 -13.74 7.94 7.59
CA GLN A 184 -12.46 7.98 8.31
C GLN A 184 -12.14 9.40 8.80
N ILE A 185 -12.35 10.40 7.94
CA ILE A 185 -12.12 11.81 8.28
C ILE A 185 -13.07 12.29 9.37
N LEU A 186 -14.33 11.87 9.30
CA LEU A 186 -15.37 12.28 10.25
C LEU A 186 -15.36 11.47 11.56
N GLY A 187 -14.44 10.51 11.72
CA GLY A 187 -14.38 9.64 12.90
C GLY A 187 -15.61 8.75 13.07
N LYS A 188 -16.31 8.43 11.98
CA LYS A 188 -17.42 7.48 11.95
C LYS A 188 -16.91 6.07 11.83
N GLY A 189 -17.72 5.07 12.18
CA GLY A 189 -17.32 3.66 12.11
C GLY A 189 -16.72 3.27 10.76
N VAL A 190 -15.46 2.80 10.76
CA VAL A 190 -14.71 2.44 9.56
C VAL A 190 -14.92 0.96 9.23
N THR A 191 -15.41 0.69 8.04
CA THR A 191 -15.63 -0.66 7.50
C THR A 191 -14.77 -0.88 6.26
N GLY A 192 -14.84 -2.07 5.65
CA GLY A 192 -14.17 -2.36 4.37
C GLY A 192 -14.57 -1.41 3.23
N ALA A 193 -15.71 -0.74 3.32
CA ALA A 193 -16.10 0.28 2.36
C ALA A 193 -15.14 1.48 2.31
N ALA A 194 -14.40 1.76 3.40
CA ALA A 194 -13.37 2.78 3.41
C ALA A 194 -12.20 2.43 2.48
N ASP A 195 -11.77 1.18 2.45
CA ASP A 195 -10.73 0.71 1.54
C ASP A 195 -11.16 0.80 0.08
N VAL A 196 -12.47 0.61 -0.21
CA VAL A 196 -13.02 0.75 -1.56
C VAL A 196 -12.97 2.21 -2.04
N PHE A 197 -13.27 3.17 -1.15
CA PHE A 197 -13.08 4.58 -1.46
C PHE A 197 -11.62 4.89 -1.80
N SER A 198 -10.71 4.43 -0.96
CA SER A 198 -9.28 4.60 -1.16
C SER A 198 -8.80 3.92 -2.46
N LEU A 199 -9.33 2.74 -2.79
CA LEU A 199 -9.08 2.05 -4.07
C LEU A 199 -9.53 2.91 -5.25
N GLY A 200 -10.73 3.50 -5.21
CA GLY A 200 -11.21 4.42 -6.23
C GLY A 200 -10.26 5.60 -6.44
N ALA A 201 -9.77 6.20 -5.34
CA ALA A 201 -8.81 7.30 -5.40
C ALA A 201 -7.44 6.87 -5.99
N VAL A 202 -6.98 5.64 -5.68
CA VAL A 202 -5.75 5.06 -6.27
C VAL A 202 -5.91 4.84 -7.77
N LEU A 203 -7.05 4.33 -8.22
CA LEU A 203 -7.32 4.10 -9.65
C LEU A 203 -7.41 5.42 -10.42
N ALA A 204 -8.09 6.44 -9.85
CA ALA A 204 -8.13 7.77 -10.41
C ALA A 204 -6.71 8.34 -10.56
N PHE A 205 -5.89 8.26 -9.50
CA PHE A 205 -4.49 8.69 -9.54
C PHE A 205 -3.68 7.96 -10.61
N ALA A 206 -3.82 6.64 -10.69
CA ALA A 206 -3.11 5.83 -11.69
C ALA A 206 -3.46 6.24 -13.12
N ALA A 207 -4.75 6.53 -13.38
CA ALA A 207 -5.24 6.90 -14.70
C ALA A 207 -4.96 8.35 -15.11
N MET A 208 -4.90 9.28 -14.14
CA MET A 208 -4.79 10.72 -14.41
C MET A 208 -3.41 11.30 -14.11
N GLY A 209 -2.60 10.62 -13.29
CA GLY A 209 -1.35 11.18 -12.77
C GLY A 209 -1.54 12.19 -11.64
N ALA A 210 -2.78 12.46 -11.23
CA ALA A 210 -3.14 13.40 -10.19
C ALA A 210 -4.23 12.81 -9.27
N PRO A 211 -4.27 13.18 -7.97
CA PRO A 211 -5.31 12.72 -7.06
C PRO A 211 -6.68 13.30 -7.43
N PRO A 212 -7.79 12.55 -7.17
CA PRO A 212 -9.13 13.02 -7.50
C PRO A 212 -9.63 14.19 -6.63
N PHE A 213 -8.96 14.47 -5.52
CA PHE A 213 -9.22 15.62 -4.64
C PHE A 213 -7.95 16.44 -4.50
N PRO A 214 -7.67 17.39 -5.43
CA PRO A 214 -6.48 18.24 -5.36
C PRO A 214 -6.66 19.33 -4.29
N GLY A 215 -5.58 19.68 -3.57
CA GLY A 215 -5.60 20.73 -2.55
C GLY A 215 -4.21 21.07 -2.03
N ASP A 216 -4.01 22.33 -1.64
CA ASP A 216 -2.72 22.88 -1.23
C ASP A 216 -2.41 22.68 0.24
N SER A 217 -3.37 22.19 1.02
CA SER A 217 -3.20 21.90 2.45
C SER A 217 -3.98 20.67 2.87
N SER A 218 -3.54 20.01 3.95
CA SER A 218 -4.26 18.87 4.52
C SER A 218 -5.71 19.21 4.88
N ALA A 219 -5.97 20.41 5.40
CA ALA A 219 -7.32 20.85 5.73
C ALA A 219 -8.20 21.00 4.49
N ALA A 220 -7.68 21.57 3.40
CA ALA A 220 -8.39 21.69 2.13
C ALA A 220 -8.69 20.30 1.54
N LEU A 221 -7.74 19.37 1.59
CA LEU A 221 -7.93 17.99 1.13
C LEU A 221 -9.02 17.27 1.93
N LEU A 222 -8.97 17.35 3.27
CA LEU A 222 -9.98 16.76 4.14
C LEU A 222 -11.37 17.31 3.85
N TYR A 223 -11.49 18.64 3.70
CA TYR A 223 -12.77 19.29 3.36
C TYR A 223 -13.31 18.78 2.01
N LYS A 224 -12.47 18.74 0.97
CA LYS A 224 -12.86 18.31 -0.38
C LYS A 224 -13.30 16.84 -0.41
N VAL A 225 -12.56 15.97 0.25
CA VAL A 225 -12.94 14.55 0.33
C VAL A 225 -14.33 14.38 0.94
N VAL A 226 -14.69 15.19 1.95
CA VAL A 226 -15.99 15.07 2.62
C VAL A 226 -17.11 15.75 1.82
N HIS A 227 -16.86 16.91 1.20
CA HIS A 227 -17.91 17.81 0.71
C HIS A 227 -17.95 18.02 -0.80
N GLU A 228 -16.85 17.77 -1.53
CA GLU A 228 -16.78 18.02 -2.98
C GLU A 228 -16.82 16.73 -3.79
N GLU A 229 -17.29 16.82 -5.02
CA GLU A 229 -17.20 15.72 -5.98
C GLU A 229 -15.75 15.48 -6.44
N PRO A 230 -15.36 14.23 -6.78
CA PRO A 230 -14.02 13.96 -7.28
C PRO A 230 -13.81 14.58 -8.65
N GLN A 231 -12.62 15.14 -8.87
CA GLN A 231 -12.20 15.63 -10.19
C GLN A 231 -11.60 14.47 -10.98
N LEU A 232 -12.31 13.95 -11.96
CA LEU A 232 -11.88 12.79 -12.74
C LEU A 232 -11.30 13.14 -14.12
N GLY A 233 -11.26 14.41 -14.49
CA GLY A 233 -10.49 15.02 -15.61
C GLY A 233 -10.36 14.15 -16.87
N ALA A 234 -9.20 13.53 -17.05
CA ALA A 234 -8.90 12.71 -18.22
C ALA A 234 -9.81 11.46 -18.37
N LEU A 235 -10.47 11.03 -17.30
CA LEU A 235 -11.50 9.98 -17.36
C LEU A 235 -12.86 10.54 -17.86
N ASP A 236 -13.05 11.87 -17.88
CA ASP A 236 -14.35 12.51 -18.15
C ASP A 236 -14.62 12.81 -19.64
N GLY A 237 -13.69 12.69 -20.54
CA GLY A 237 -13.97 13.29 -21.83
C GLY A 237 -13.15 12.90 -23.03
N GLY A 238 -12.47 11.79 -23.00
CA GLY A 238 -11.75 11.35 -24.19
C GLY A 238 -12.66 10.64 -25.20
N ALA A 239 -12.23 10.54 -26.45
CA ALA A 239 -12.75 9.62 -27.46
C ALA A 239 -12.53 8.14 -27.05
N GLY A 240 -12.50 7.87 -25.74
CA GLY A 240 -12.30 6.58 -25.12
C GLY A 240 -13.50 5.67 -25.39
N GLY A 241 -13.21 4.41 -25.68
CA GLY A 241 -14.24 3.40 -25.95
C GLY A 241 -15.03 3.03 -24.68
N ALA A 242 -15.99 2.11 -24.85
CA ALA A 242 -16.85 1.60 -23.78
C ALA A 242 -16.07 1.15 -22.52
N ALA A 243 -14.86 0.64 -22.68
CA ALA A 243 -14.01 0.18 -21.58
C ALA A 243 -13.50 1.32 -20.67
N GLU A 244 -13.25 2.50 -21.21
CA GLU A 244 -12.83 3.68 -20.42
C GLU A 244 -14.03 4.28 -19.69
N ALA A 245 -15.20 4.31 -20.34
CA ALA A 245 -16.44 4.73 -19.70
C ALA A 245 -16.79 3.81 -18.50
N GLU A 246 -16.66 2.49 -18.66
CA GLU A 246 -16.87 1.53 -17.59
C GLU A 246 -15.88 1.75 -16.42
N LEU A 247 -14.60 2.02 -16.71
CA LEU A 247 -13.61 2.31 -15.69
C LEU A 247 -13.97 3.58 -14.91
N ARG A 248 -14.36 4.64 -15.61
CA ARG A 248 -14.81 5.89 -14.98
C ARG A 248 -16.01 5.68 -14.08
N ASP A 249 -17.03 4.98 -14.56
CA ASP A 249 -18.25 4.72 -13.81
C ASP A 249 -17.96 3.89 -12.54
N LEU A 250 -17.02 2.93 -12.65
CA LEU A 250 -16.58 2.15 -11.51
C LEU A 250 -15.80 2.98 -10.49
N VAL A 251 -14.87 3.83 -10.94
CA VAL A 251 -14.11 4.74 -10.08
C VAL A 251 -15.07 5.71 -9.37
N THR A 252 -16.04 6.26 -10.09
CA THR A 252 -17.09 7.13 -9.52
C THR A 252 -17.89 6.41 -8.43
N ALA A 253 -18.31 5.17 -8.70
CA ALA A 253 -19.03 4.36 -7.71
C ALA A 253 -18.20 4.07 -6.45
N CYS A 254 -16.89 3.78 -6.62
CA CYS A 254 -15.98 3.60 -5.48
C CYS A 254 -15.85 4.88 -4.63
N LEU A 255 -15.87 6.05 -5.26
CA LEU A 255 -15.73 7.37 -4.61
C LEU A 255 -17.05 7.94 -4.07
N ALA A 256 -18.14 7.17 -4.09
CA ALA A 256 -19.41 7.58 -3.48
C ALA A 256 -19.22 7.98 -2.01
N LYS A 257 -19.83 9.11 -1.60
CA LYS A 257 -19.70 9.60 -0.21
C LYS A 257 -20.37 8.67 0.79
N ASP A 258 -21.51 8.09 0.42
CA ASP A 258 -22.18 7.07 1.21
C ASP A 258 -21.43 5.74 1.10
N PRO A 259 -20.91 5.18 2.22
CA PRO A 259 -20.24 3.88 2.20
C PRO A 259 -21.12 2.74 1.67
N ALA A 260 -22.45 2.81 1.89
CA ALA A 260 -23.38 1.77 1.45
C ALA A 260 -23.62 1.76 -0.07
N ALA A 261 -23.32 2.87 -0.76
CA ALA A 261 -23.45 2.98 -2.21
C ALA A 261 -22.23 2.44 -2.97
N ARG A 262 -21.13 2.14 -2.27
CA ARG A 262 -19.89 1.65 -2.89
C ARG A 262 -19.98 0.16 -3.21
N PRO A 263 -19.38 -0.29 -4.34
CA PRO A 263 -19.27 -1.71 -4.63
C PRO A 263 -18.40 -2.45 -3.60
N THR A 264 -18.52 -3.76 -3.53
CA THR A 264 -17.56 -4.59 -2.77
C THR A 264 -16.24 -4.71 -3.53
N PRO A 265 -15.09 -5.00 -2.85
CA PRO A 265 -13.82 -5.24 -3.53
C PRO A 265 -13.89 -6.37 -4.56
N ALA A 266 -14.59 -7.46 -4.25
CA ALA A 266 -14.81 -8.58 -5.17
C ALA A 266 -15.61 -8.15 -6.41
N GLU A 267 -16.57 -7.23 -6.26
CA GLU A 267 -17.31 -6.69 -7.38
C GLU A 267 -16.45 -5.78 -8.26
N VAL A 268 -15.58 -4.95 -7.66
CA VAL A 268 -14.60 -4.16 -8.40
C VAL A 268 -13.69 -5.07 -9.22
N ALA A 269 -13.12 -6.11 -8.61
CA ALA A 269 -12.26 -7.07 -9.29
C ALA A 269 -12.98 -7.74 -10.47
N ARG A 270 -14.17 -8.25 -10.25
CA ARG A 270 -14.98 -8.94 -11.29
C ARG A 270 -15.37 -8.02 -12.45
N ARG A 271 -15.73 -6.75 -12.20
CA ARG A 271 -16.05 -5.78 -13.25
C ARG A 271 -14.84 -5.44 -14.11
N LEU A 272 -13.65 -5.32 -13.51
CA LEU A 272 -12.42 -5.02 -14.23
C LEU A 272 -11.82 -6.24 -14.94
N ALA A 273 -11.95 -7.43 -14.35
CA ALA A 273 -11.40 -8.67 -14.86
C ALA A 273 -12.37 -9.85 -14.59
N PRO A 274 -13.36 -10.08 -15.45
CA PRO A 274 -14.29 -11.20 -15.28
C PRO A 274 -13.62 -12.58 -15.19
N ASP A 275 -12.47 -12.75 -15.87
CA ASP A 275 -11.68 -13.98 -15.89
C ASP A 275 -10.54 -13.98 -14.83
N GLY A 276 -10.54 -13.02 -13.88
CA GLY A 276 -9.54 -12.85 -12.83
C GLY A 276 -8.37 -11.95 -13.23
N ALA A 277 -7.77 -11.28 -12.22
CA ALA A 277 -6.68 -10.33 -12.40
C ALA A 277 -5.42 -10.99 -12.99
N ALA A 278 -5.14 -12.23 -12.61
CA ALA A 278 -3.97 -12.97 -13.09
C ALA A 278 -3.91 -13.06 -14.62
N ARG A 279 -5.06 -13.18 -15.30
CA ARG A 279 -5.12 -13.22 -16.77
C ARG A 279 -4.70 -11.89 -17.40
N LEU A 280 -5.09 -10.76 -16.81
CA LEU A 280 -4.67 -9.43 -17.29
C LEU A 280 -3.17 -9.23 -17.08
N VAL A 281 -2.64 -9.70 -15.94
CA VAL A 281 -1.22 -9.58 -15.61
C VAL A 281 -0.36 -10.42 -16.55
N THR A 282 -0.70 -11.68 -16.80
CA THR A 282 0.05 -12.56 -17.71
C THR A 282 0.02 -12.09 -19.18
N GLY A 283 -0.98 -11.30 -19.54
CA GLY A 283 -1.07 -10.65 -20.86
C GLY A 283 -0.12 -9.48 -21.07
N GLY A 284 0.67 -9.10 -20.06
CA GLY A 284 1.56 -7.94 -20.09
C GLY A 284 0.85 -6.65 -19.63
N TRP A 285 0.82 -6.43 -18.33
CA TRP A 285 0.06 -5.35 -17.72
C TRP A 285 0.81 -4.02 -17.55
N LEU A 286 2.16 -4.06 -17.52
CA LEU A 286 2.98 -2.87 -17.35
C LEU A 286 3.48 -2.32 -18.69
N PRO A 287 3.56 -0.98 -18.84
CA PRO A 287 4.31 -0.35 -19.92
C PRO A 287 5.78 -0.78 -19.94
N GLY A 288 6.38 -0.87 -21.12
CA GLY A 288 7.76 -1.36 -21.30
C GLY A 288 8.80 -0.65 -20.41
N ALA A 289 8.71 0.67 -20.27
CA ALA A 289 9.61 1.43 -19.38
C ALA A 289 9.51 1.01 -17.90
N LEU A 290 8.30 0.64 -17.43
CA LEU A 290 8.13 0.12 -16.09
C LEU A 290 8.65 -1.31 -15.95
N VAL A 291 8.48 -2.16 -16.97
CA VAL A 291 9.07 -3.51 -17.01
C VAL A 291 10.60 -3.43 -16.86
N GLU A 292 11.26 -2.56 -17.61
CA GLU A 292 12.70 -2.33 -17.50
C GLU A 292 13.12 -1.86 -16.10
N ARG A 293 12.35 -0.97 -15.50
CA ARG A 293 12.63 -0.46 -14.15
C ARG A 293 12.50 -1.55 -13.11
N VAL A 294 11.42 -2.33 -13.13
CA VAL A 294 11.21 -3.45 -12.21
C VAL A 294 12.35 -4.45 -12.35
N SER A 295 12.73 -4.81 -13.59
CA SER A 295 13.84 -5.72 -13.86
C SER A 295 15.17 -5.20 -13.32
N ARG A 296 15.47 -3.91 -13.51
CA ARG A 296 16.69 -3.29 -12.94
C ARG A 296 16.70 -3.31 -11.41
N SER A 297 15.55 -3.04 -10.78
CA SER A 297 15.44 -3.10 -9.31
C SER A 297 15.69 -4.51 -8.77
N ALA A 298 15.20 -5.53 -9.46
CA ALA A 298 15.46 -6.94 -9.12
C ALA A 298 16.94 -7.29 -9.23
N VAL A 299 17.61 -6.87 -10.32
CA VAL A 299 19.06 -7.08 -10.52
C VAL A 299 19.87 -6.34 -9.44
N GLN A 300 19.51 -5.13 -9.10
CA GLN A 300 20.19 -4.38 -8.03
C GLN A 300 20.06 -5.10 -6.68
N LEU A 301 18.92 -5.69 -6.39
CA LEU A 301 18.73 -6.48 -5.16
C LEU A 301 19.68 -7.70 -5.13
N LEU A 302 19.81 -8.42 -6.24
CA LEU A 302 20.75 -9.55 -6.37
C LEU A 302 22.21 -9.10 -6.19
N ASN A 303 22.57 -7.93 -6.73
CA ASN A 303 23.94 -7.40 -6.57
C ASN A 303 24.25 -6.99 -5.13
N LEU A 304 23.27 -6.57 -4.33
CA LEU A 304 23.46 -6.38 -2.89
C LEU A 304 23.83 -7.69 -2.19
N GLU A 305 23.42 -8.82 -2.75
CA GLU A 305 23.75 -10.15 -2.22
C GLU A 305 25.19 -10.56 -2.48
N THR A 306 25.73 -10.21 -3.64
CA THR A 306 27.11 -10.62 -4.04
C THR A 306 28.19 -9.83 -3.33
N VAL A 307 28.02 -8.53 -3.10
CA VAL A 307 28.99 -7.65 -2.42
C VAL A 307 29.24 -8.10 -0.97
N GLU A 308 28.21 -8.59 -0.28
CA GLU A 308 28.33 -9.03 1.12
C GLU A 308 28.98 -10.42 1.24
N SER A 309 28.81 -11.29 0.26
CA SER A 309 29.48 -12.60 0.22
C SER A 309 30.99 -12.47 0.02
N SER A 310 31.44 -11.43 -0.70
CA SER A 310 32.87 -11.15 -0.90
C SER A 310 33.54 -10.46 0.30
N ALA A 311 32.82 -9.62 1.06
CA ALA A 311 33.36 -8.98 2.25
C ALA A 311 33.54 -9.95 3.44
N GLY A 312 32.81 -11.07 3.46
CA GLY A 312 32.96 -12.15 4.45
C GLY A 312 34.08 -13.14 4.16
N ALA A 313 34.66 -13.11 2.95
CA ALA A 313 35.70 -14.05 2.52
C ALA A 313 37.14 -13.53 2.68
N GLU A 314 37.33 -12.28 3.09
CA GLU A 314 38.68 -11.66 3.27
C GLU A 314 39.18 -11.65 4.71
N ILE A 315 38.55 -12.36 5.65
CA ILE A 315 39.06 -12.51 7.01
C ILE A 315 39.24 -14.01 7.29
N VAL A 316 40.28 -14.61 6.76
CA VAL A 316 40.95 -15.80 7.29
C VAL A 316 42.48 -15.59 7.16
#